data_6bbb7b8b70662cc746bfae945edae976
#
_entry.id   6bbb7b8b70662cc746bfae945edae976
#
_cell.length_a   1.000
_cell.length_b   1.000
_cell.length_c   1.000
_cell.angle_alpha   90.00
_cell.angle_beta   90.00
_cell.angle_gamma   90.00
#
_symmetry.space_group_name_H-M   'P 1'
#
loop_
_entity.id
_entity.type
_entity.pdbx_description
1 polymer ?
#
loop_
_entity_poly.entity_id
_entity_poly.type
_entity_poly.pdbx_seq_one_letter_code
_entity_poly.pdbx_strand_id
1 'polypeptide(L)'
;MESPLEKYLEEHCSERNEALEWLERQTNIRTNYPRMLTGRVQGEFLYMITRMTAPANVLEIGTFTGYSAICMALGLPEGGHIDTLEINDELEDLILEGFERAGVQDKVSLHIGDAIEFLKSMSGKKTYDLTFIDANKREYPDY
;
A
#
# COMPACT_ATOMS: atom_id res chain seq x y z
N MET A 1 -2.11 14.96 19.46
CA MET A 1 -1.04 16.00 19.44
C MET A 1 0.17 15.34 18.80
N GLU A 2 0.64 15.90 17.73
CA GLU A 2 1.81 15.40 17.02
C GLU A 2 3.08 15.63 17.84
N SER A 3 3.95 14.62 17.93
CA SER A 3 5.20 14.78 18.64
C SER A 3 6.18 15.67 17.88
N PRO A 4 7.14 16.34 18.56
CA PRO A 4 8.16 17.14 17.86
C PRO A 4 8.97 16.34 16.83
N LEU A 5 9.13 15.03 17.05
CA LEU A 5 9.80 14.14 16.13
C LEU A 5 8.96 13.90 14.87
N GLU A 6 7.67 13.62 15.02
CA GLU A 6 6.75 13.42 13.88
C GLU A 6 6.73 14.66 12.99
N LYS A 7 6.60 15.84 13.61
CA LYS A 7 6.64 17.10 12.88
C LYS A 7 7.96 17.30 12.12
N TYR A 8 9.10 17.03 12.77
CA TYR A 8 10.41 17.11 12.13
C TYR A 8 10.50 16.17 10.93
N LEU A 9 10.07 14.91 11.08
CA LEU A 9 10.09 13.93 10.00
C LEU A 9 9.21 14.37 8.83
N GLU A 10 8.02 14.88 9.09
CA GLU A 10 7.12 15.36 8.02
C GLU A 10 7.67 16.58 7.29
N GLU A 11 8.31 17.50 8.00
CA GLU A 11 8.93 18.69 7.41
C GLU A 11 10.15 18.35 6.52
N HIS A 12 10.77 17.19 6.76
CA HIS A 12 11.98 16.74 6.04
C HIS A 12 11.74 15.59 5.06
N CYS A 13 10.49 15.14 4.89
CA CYS A 13 10.13 14.23 3.83
C CYS A 13 10.21 14.91 2.45
N SER A 14 10.27 14.10 1.40
CA SER A 14 10.19 14.56 0.01
C SER A 14 8.92 15.38 -0.28
N GLU A 15 8.89 16.08 -1.38
CA GLU A 15 7.70 16.84 -1.82
C GLU A 15 6.45 15.95 -1.85
N ARG A 16 5.31 16.56 -1.53
CA ARG A 16 4.05 15.84 -1.51
C ARG A 16 3.63 15.44 -2.91
N ASN A 17 3.20 14.18 -3.05
CA ASN A 17 2.61 13.67 -4.27
C ASN A 17 1.12 14.02 -4.31
N GLU A 18 0.66 14.65 -5.38
CA GLU A 18 -0.73 15.10 -5.51
C GLU A 18 -1.76 13.96 -5.42
N ALA A 19 -1.45 12.80 -5.97
CA ALA A 19 -2.32 11.62 -5.90
C ALA A 19 -2.44 11.10 -4.47
N LEU A 20 -1.35 11.09 -3.70
CA LEU A 20 -1.35 10.70 -2.29
C LEU A 20 -2.09 11.71 -1.42
N GLU A 21 -1.95 13.02 -1.67
CA GLU A 21 -2.73 14.05 -0.98
C GLU A 21 -4.23 13.93 -1.26
N TRP A 22 -4.58 13.67 -2.51
CA TRP A 22 -5.96 13.41 -2.90
C TRP A 22 -6.51 12.17 -2.16
N LEU A 23 -5.75 11.07 -2.14
CA LEU A 23 -6.15 9.84 -1.49
C LEU A 23 -6.33 10.01 0.02
N GLU A 24 -5.42 10.71 0.68
CA GLU A 24 -5.54 11.05 2.11
C GLU A 24 -6.84 11.80 2.39
N ARG A 25 -7.14 12.81 1.56
CA ARG A 25 -8.37 13.60 1.66
C ARG A 25 -9.62 12.73 1.46
N GLN A 26 -9.63 11.89 0.43
CA GLN A 26 -10.75 10.98 0.16
C GLN A 26 -10.91 9.93 1.26
N THR A 27 -9.82 9.42 1.80
CA THR A 27 -9.86 8.48 2.93
C THR A 27 -10.54 9.11 4.15
N ASN A 28 -10.23 10.36 4.47
CA ASN A 28 -10.87 11.09 5.56
C ASN A 28 -12.37 11.34 5.33
N ILE A 29 -12.79 11.53 4.09
CA ILE A 29 -14.18 11.83 3.74
C ILE A 29 -15.02 10.56 3.61
N ARG A 30 -14.47 9.50 3.01
CA ARG A 30 -15.21 8.34 2.52
C ARG A 30 -15.07 7.09 3.38
N THR A 31 -14.20 7.10 4.41
CA THR A 31 -14.00 5.93 5.27
C THR A 31 -14.33 6.23 6.73
N ASN A 32 -14.70 5.17 7.47
CA ASN A 32 -15.03 5.27 8.89
C ASN A 32 -13.79 5.31 9.81
N TYR A 33 -12.65 4.86 9.30
CA TYR A 33 -11.42 4.70 10.08
C TYR A 33 -10.20 5.35 9.39
N PRO A 34 -10.23 6.68 9.15
CA PRO A 34 -9.15 7.35 8.44
C PRO A 34 -7.79 7.25 9.13
N ARG A 35 -7.78 6.98 10.44
CA ARG A 35 -6.55 6.77 11.22
C ARG A 35 -5.78 5.50 10.84
N MET A 36 -6.39 4.59 10.09
CA MET A 36 -5.74 3.39 9.55
C MET A 36 -4.85 3.71 8.33
N LEU A 37 -4.91 4.92 7.82
CA LEU A 37 -4.06 5.34 6.71
C LEU A 37 -2.59 5.27 7.12
N THR A 38 -1.75 4.73 6.21
CA THR A 38 -0.30 4.63 6.41
C THR A 38 0.36 5.97 6.72
N GLY A 39 -0.05 7.03 6.02
CA GLY A 39 0.50 8.36 6.21
C GLY A 39 1.84 8.59 5.53
N ARG A 40 2.29 9.84 5.56
CA ARG A 40 3.42 10.32 4.76
C ARG A 40 4.76 9.71 5.16
N VAL A 41 5.08 9.70 6.45
CA VAL A 41 6.38 9.22 6.93
C VAL A 41 6.58 7.73 6.66
N GLN A 42 5.59 6.92 7.00
CA GLN A 42 5.64 5.48 6.74
C GLN A 42 5.59 5.18 5.23
N GLY A 43 4.81 5.93 4.47
CA GLY A 43 4.75 5.81 3.02
C GLY A 43 6.09 6.09 2.35
N GLU A 44 6.78 7.15 2.77
CA GLU A 44 8.13 7.46 2.30
C GLU A 44 9.14 6.37 2.65
N PHE A 45 9.04 5.81 3.85
CA PHE A 45 9.86 4.69 4.27
C PHE A 45 9.64 3.45 3.38
N LEU A 46 8.39 3.11 3.07
CA LEU A 46 8.07 2.01 2.17
C LEU A 46 8.58 2.25 0.74
N TYR A 47 8.47 3.49 0.26
CA TYR A 47 9.06 3.90 -1.01
C TYR A 47 10.58 3.68 -1.03
N MET A 48 11.28 4.14 0.01
CA MET A 48 12.74 3.99 0.12
C MET A 48 13.16 2.53 0.15
N ILE A 49 12.52 1.69 0.96
CA ILE A 49 12.82 0.25 1.03
C ILE A 49 12.61 -0.41 -0.33
N THR A 50 11.52 -0.10 -1.00
CA THR A 50 11.24 -0.64 -2.33
C THR A 50 12.30 -0.22 -3.35
N ARG A 51 12.71 1.05 -3.33
CA ARG A 51 13.81 1.54 -4.17
C ARG A 51 15.14 0.83 -3.90
N MET A 52 15.48 0.63 -2.63
CA MET A 52 16.75 0.03 -2.21
C MET A 52 16.83 -1.46 -2.53
N THR A 53 15.73 -2.18 -2.36
CA THR A 53 15.67 -3.64 -2.56
C THR A 53 15.38 -4.02 -4.00
N ALA A 54 14.82 -3.10 -4.79
CA ALA A 54 14.44 -3.31 -6.20
C ALA A 54 13.72 -4.65 -6.44
N PRO A 55 12.60 -4.95 -5.73
CA PRO A 55 11.93 -6.23 -5.84
C PRO A 55 11.24 -6.39 -7.18
N ALA A 56 11.29 -7.59 -7.75
CA ALA A 56 10.51 -7.93 -8.94
C ALA A 56 9.03 -8.13 -8.60
N ASN A 57 8.75 -8.76 -7.46
CA ASN A 57 7.39 -9.04 -7.00
C ASN A 57 7.23 -8.63 -5.53
N VAL A 58 6.20 -7.82 -5.28
CA VAL A 58 5.81 -7.38 -3.95
C VAL A 58 4.44 -7.94 -3.61
N LEU A 59 4.27 -8.39 -2.38
CA LEU A 59 2.98 -8.75 -1.81
C LEU A 59 2.61 -7.78 -0.70
N GLU A 60 1.41 -7.22 -0.78
CA GLU A 60 0.82 -6.45 0.32
C GLU A 60 -0.44 -7.16 0.81
N ILE A 61 -0.52 -7.37 2.12
CA ILE A 61 -1.72 -7.90 2.78
C ILE A 61 -2.33 -6.80 3.63
N GLY A 62 -3.49 -6.30 3.19
CA GLY A 62 -4.15 -5.14 3.77
C GLY A 62 -3.91 -3.88 2.95
N THR A 63 -4.67 -3.70 1.88
CA THR A 63 -4.56 -2.53 0.99
C THR A 63 -5.12 -1.27 1.65
N PHE A 64 -6.20 -1.40 2.40
CA PHE A 64 -7.03 -0.31 2.89
C PHE A 64 -7.44 0.60 1.74
N THR A 65 -6.99 1.85 1.67
CA THR A 65 -7.32 2.75 0.54
C THR A 65 -6.25 2.84 -0.54
N GLY A 66 -5.13 2.11 -0.37
CA GLY A 66 -4.09 1.98 -1.39
C GLY A 66 -2.88 2.91 -1.22
N TYR A 67 -2.78 3.65 -0.12
CA TYR A 67 -1.69 4.60 0.11
C TYR A 67 -0.31 3.92 0.11
N SER A 68 -0.14 2.87 0.90
CA SER A 68 1.12 2.10 0.96
C SER A 68 1.44 1.41 -0.38
N ALA A 69 0.43 0.85 -1.05
CA ALA A 69 0.61 0.24 -2.37
C ALA A 69 1.13 1.25 -3.40
N ILE A 70 0.60 2.48 -3.42
CA ILE A 70 1.07 3.55 -4.30
C ILE A 70 2.52 3.91 -3.97
N CYS A 71 2.85 4.08 -2.69
CA CYS A 71 4.22 4.43 -2.28
C CYS A 71 5.23 3.36 -2.73
N MET A 72 4.92 2.09 -2.53
CA MET A 72 5.77 0.99 -3.00
C MET A 72 5.83 0.92 -4.53
N ALA A 73 4.71 1.10 -5.22
CA ALA A 73 4.66 1.09 -6.68
C ALA A 73 5.53 2.17 -7.32
N LEU A 74 5.55 3.37 -6.74
CA LEU A 74 6.42 4.46 -7.18
C LEU A 74 7.92 4.14 -7.01
N GLY A 75 8.25 3.24 -6.08
CA GLY A 75 9.62 2.79 -5.82
C GLY A 75 10.05 1.57 -6.64
N LEU A 76 9.15 0.89 -7.34
CA LEU A 76 9.47 -0.32 -8.09
C LEU A 76 10.48 -0.10 -9.21
N PRO A 77 11.34 -1.11 -9.48
CA PRO A 77 12.13 -1.13 -10.70
C PRO A 77 11.24 -1.32 -11.92
N GLU A 78 11.80 -1.11 -13.11
CA GLU A 78 11.13 -1.43 -14.36
C GLU A 78 10.73 -2.91 -14.40
N GLY A 79 9.48 -3.19 -14.77
CA GLY A 79 8.91 -4.55 -14.76
C GLY A 79 8.53 -5.08 -13.40
N GLY A 80 8.77 -4.34 -12.31
CA GLY A 80 8.31 -4.73 -10.97
C GLY A 80 6.79 -4.68 -10.84
N HIS A 81 6.24 -5.52 -9.98
CA HIS A 81 4.80 -5.68 -9.81
C HIS A 81 4.41 -5.90 -8.35
N ILE A 82 3.23 -5.37 -7.96
CA ILE A 82 2.64 -5.55 -6.64
C ILE A 82 1.30 -6.29 -6.78
N ASP A 83 1.13 -7.34 -5.99
CA ASP A 83 -0.17 -7.89 -5.65
C ASP A 83 -0.58 -7.34 -4.28
N THR A 84 -1.71 -6.66 -4.20
CA THR A 84 -2.25 -6.12 -2.95
C THR A 84 -3.63 -6.69 -2.68
N LEU A 85 -3.85 -7.10 -1.43
CA LEU A 85 -5.03 -7.85 -1.00
C LEU A 85 -5.88 -7.03 -0.04
N GLU A 86 -7.18 -6.90 -0.33
CA GLU A 86 -8.15 -6.22 0.51
C GLU A 86 -9.42 -7.07 0.69
N ILE A 87 -9.87 -7.22 1.92
CA ILE A 87 -11.08 -7.98 2.21
C ILE A 87 -12.36 -7.15 2.06
N ASN A 88 -12.28 -5.84 2.19
CA ASN A 88 -13.43 -4.94 2.10
C ASN A 88 -13.65 -4.46 0.66
N ASP A 89 -14.65 -5.03 0.00
CA ASP A 89 -15.01 -4.68 -1.38
C ASP A 89 -15.56 -3.26 -1.56
N GLU A 90 -16.06 -2.64 -0.49
CA GLU A 90 -16.54 -1.25 -0.53
C GLU A 90 -15.42 -0.24 -0.84
N LEU A 91 -14.16 -0.61 -0.63
CA LEU A 91 -13.01 0.24 -0.90
C LEU A 91 -12.48 0.15 -2.34
N GLU A 92 -12.95 -0.82 -3.12
CA GLU A 92 -12.41 -1.13 -4.45
C GLU A 92 -12.34 0.08 -5.37
N ASP A 93 -13.45 0.81 -5.51
CA ASP A 93 -13.51 1.97 -6.41
C ASP A 93 -12.54 3.08 -6.00
N LEU A 94 -12.42 3.35 -4.70
CA LEU A 94 -11.48 4.35 -4.18
C LEU A 94 -10.02 3.93 -4.43
N ILE A 95 -9.71 2.67 -4.21
CA ILE A 95 -8.36 2.12 -4.42
C ILE A 95 -7.97 2.24 -5.89
N LEU A 96 -8.83 1.78 -6.79
CA LEU A 96 -8.55 1.80 -8.23
C LEU A 96 -8.41 3.23 -8.77
N GLU A 97 -9.25 4.16 -8.32
CA GLU A 97 -9.12 5.58 -8.68
C GLU A 97 -7.79 6.17 -8.18
N GLY A 98 -7.37 5.80 -6.97
CA GLY A 98 -6.06 6.20 -6.43
C GLY A 98 -4.89 5.70 -7.27
N PHE A 99 -4.93 4.45 -7.72
CA PHE A 99 -3.90 3.87 -8.59
C PHE A 99 -3.83 4.57 -9.94
N GLU A 100 -4.98 4.87 -10.54
CA GLU A 100 -5.05 5.60 -11.80
C GLU A 100 -4.47 7.01 -11.67
N ARG A 101 -4.87 7.76 -10.63
CA ARG A 101 -4.38 9.12 -10.37
C ARG A 101 -2.87 9.17 -10.11
N ALA A 102 -2.33 8.13 -9.47
CA ALA A 102 -0.89 8.01 -9.23
C ALA A 102 -0.12 7.48 -10.46
N GLY A 103 -0.80 7.04 -11.49
CA GLY A 103 -0.19 6.46 -12.69
C GLY A 103 0.48 5.11 -12.45
N VAL A 104 0.00 4.34 -11.47
CA VAL A 104 0.59 3.04 -11.10
C VAL A 104 -0.31 1.84 -11.40
N GLN A 105 -1.46 2.06 -12.03
CA GLN A 105 -2.44 1.01 -12.33
C GLN A 105 -1.87 -0.20 -13.08
N ASP A 106 -0.85 0.01 -13.90
CA ASP A 106 -0.19 -1.06 -14.66
C ASP A 106 0.83 -1.86 -13.83
N LYS A 107 1.17 -1.39 -12.63
CA LYS A 107 2.16 -1.99 -11.74
C LYS A 107 1.55 -2.71 -10.54
N VAL A 108 0.26 -2.50 -10.29
CA VAL A 108 -0.43 -3.00 -9.11
C VAL A 108 -1.66 -3.79 -9.52
N SER A 109 -1.78 -5.00 -8.99
CA SER A 109 -3.01 -5.81 -9.10
C SER A 109 -3.71 -5.84 -7.75
N LEU A 110 -4.94 -5.33 -7.71
CA LEU A 110 -5.80 -5.40 -6.54
C LEU A 110 -6.58 -6.72 -6.56
N HIS A 111 -6.53 -7.43 -5.45
CA HIS A 111 -7.32 -8.65 -5.24
C HIS A 111 -8.27 -8.43 -4.06
N ILE A 112 -9.57 -8.44 -4.33
CA ILE A 112 -10.59 -8.36 -3.30
C ILE A 112 -10.94 -9.76 -2.84
N GLY A 113 -10.82 -10.02 -1.54
CA GLY A 113 -11.14 -11.30 -0.94
C GLY A 113 -10.25 -11.67 0.24
N ASP A 114 -10.37 -12.91 0.67
CA ASP A 114 -9.59 -13.45 1.78
C ASP A 114 -8.11 -13.69 1.38
N ALA A 115 -7.19 -13.13 2.18
CA ALA A 115 -5.77 -13.22 1.89
C ALA A 115 -5.23 -14.66 1.98
N ILE A 116 -5.72 -15.45 2.95
CA ILE A 116 -5.27 -16.83 3.13
C ILE A 116 -5.69 -17.70 1.93
N GLU A 117 -6.91 -17.52 1.43
CA GLU A 117 -7.37 -18.21 0.23
C GLU A 117 -6.54 -17.83 -1.00
N PHE A 118 -6.26 -16.54 -1.17
CA PHE A 118 -5.38 -16.08 -2.25
C PHE A 118 -3.99 -16.72 -2.16
N LEU A 119 -3.35 -16.67 -0.99
CA LEU A 119 -2.02 -17.22 -0.79
C LEU A 119 -1.97 -18.73 -1.08
N LYS A 120 -2.99 -19.48 -0.64
CA LYS A 120 -3.12 -20.91 -0.97
C LYS A 120 -3.23 -21.15 -2.48
N SER A 121 -3.98 -20.31 -3.19
CA SER A 121 -4.14 -20.41 -4.65
C SER A 121 -2.85 -20.10 -5.40
N MET A 122 -1.98 -19.27 -4.84
CA MET A 122 -0.70 -18.84 -5.44
C MET A 122 0.49 -19.69 -5.02
N SER A 123 0.31 -20.60 -4.07
CA SER A 123 1.38 -21.47 -3.58
C SER A 123 2.05 -22.25 -4.73
N GLY A 124 3.37 -22.14 -4.81
CA GLY A 124 4.18 -22.78 -5.86
C GLY A 124 4.10 -22.13 -7.25
N LYS A 125 3.28 -21.08 -7.45
CA LYS A 125 3.12 -20.41 -8.75
C LYS A 125 3.90 -19.10 -8.86
N LYS A 126 4.08 -18.41 -7.74
CA LYS A 126 4.75 -17.10 -7.69
C LYS A 126 5.55 -16.97 -6.40
N THR A 127 6.67 -16.29 -6.47
CA THR A 127 7.49 -15.90 -5.32
C THR A 127 7.50 -14.40 -5.18
N TYR A 128 7.58 -13.93 -3.94
CA TYR A 128 7.64 -12.51 -3.61
C TYR A 128 8.99 -12.18 -2.98
N ASP A 129 9.57 -11.04 -3.39
CA ASP A 129 10.87 -10.56 -2.90
C ASP A 129 10.72 -9.63 -1.72
N LEU A 130 9.55 -8.98 -1.60
CA LEU A 130 9.19 -8.08 -0.52
C LEU A 130 7.73 -8.33 -0.13
N THR A 131 7.48 -8.45 1.16
CA THR A 131 6.11 -8.59 1.68
C THR A 131 5.86 -7.56 2.78
N PHE A 132 4.76 -6.83 2.64
CA PHE A 132 4.27 -5.90 3.65
C PHE A 132 2.91 -6.37 4.18
N ILE A 133 2.85 -6.62 5.48
CA ILE A 133 1.66 -7.15 6.16
C ILE A 133 1.10 -6.08 7.10
N ASP A 134 -0.05 -5.53 6.76
CA ASP A 134 -0.79 -4.56 7.57
C ASP A 134 -2.29 -4.86 7.53
N ALA A 135 -2.67 -6.03 8.02
CA ALA A 135 -4.03 -6.54 7.98
C ALA A 135 -4.50 -6.98 9.37
N ASN A 136 -5.35 -8.00 9.44
CA ASN A 136 -5.84 -8.55 10.70
C ASN A 136 -4.71 -9.24 11.47
N LYS A 137 -4.27 -8.64 12.56
CA LYS A 137 -3.15 -9.13 13.39
C LYS A 137 -3.35 -10.54 13.97
N ARG A 138 -4.61 -10.98 14.10
CA ARG A 138 -4.92 -12.34 14.58
C ARG A 138 -4.54 -13.42 13.58
N GLU A 139 -4.48 -13.06 12.30
CA GLU A 139 -4.19 -13.97 11.19
C GLU A 139 -2.72 -13.92 10.74
N TYR A 140 -1.88 -13.06 11.35
CA TYR A 140 -0.47 -12.94 10.99
C TYR A 140 0.30 -14.26 10.98
N PRO A 141 0.07 -15.20 11.92
CA PRO A 141 0.76 -16.49 11.88
C PRO A 141 0.35 -17.39 10.70
N ASP A 142 -0.78 -17.09 10.07
CA ASP A 142 -1.35 -17.89 8.98
C ASP A 142 -0.94 -17.37 7.59
N TYR A 143 -0.43 -16.13 7.51
CA TYR A 143 0.12 -15.54 6.29
C TYR A 143 1.57 -15.99 6.07
#